data_127eb2e458f6d5cbcca52c7c24dc0543
#
_entry.id   127eb2e458f6d5cbcca52c7c24dc0543
#
_cell.length_a   1.000
_cell.length_b   1.000
_cell.length_c   1.000
_cell.angle_alpha   90.00
_cell.angle_beta   90.00
_cell.angle_gamma   90.00
#
_symmetry.space_group_name_H-M   'P 1'
#
loop_
_entity.id
_entity.type
_entity.pdbx_description
1 polymer ?
#
loop_
_entity_poly.entity_id
_entity_poly.type
_entity_poly.pdbx_seq_one_letter_code
_entity_poly.pdbx_strand_id
1 'polypeptide(L)'
;MENLKLKTKRLELVAGTADLFRVRIDDREFLSRRLGARVPAEWPPPLYDQDAMEWMAKYLDENAGAGAWTFYFIILPARAGEAEGTVIGGVGYKGLPGADGAVEIGYSMLPEFQRSGYATEVAGALVRRAFAEPRVTRVIAETYPELRPSIRVLEKNNFRFVGDGSEERVIRYALTREEYEGSGAEV
;
A
#
# COMPACT_ATOMS: atom_id res chain seq x y z
N MET A 1 -4.55 -4.48 -20.88
CA MET A 1 -3.32 -3.83 -20.35
C MET A 1 -2.83 -4.67 -19.19
N GLU A 2 -1.55 -5.01 -19.17
CA GLU A 2 -0.94 -5.73 -18.05
C GLU A 2 -0.92 -4.80 -16.82
N ASN A 3 -1.40 -5.29 -15.69
CA ASN A 3 -1.36 -4.51 -14.45
C ASN A 3 0.09 -4.25 -14.06
N LEU A 4 0.40 -3.03 -13.65
CA LEU A 4 1.71 -2.70 -13.09
C LEU A 4 1.99 -3.59 -11.88
N LYS A 5 3.13 -4.27 -11.88
CA LYS A 5 3.55 -5.17 -10.80
C LYS A 5 4.86 -4.70 -10.20
N LEU A 6 4.93 -4.72 -8.87
CA LEU A 6 6.17 -4.55 -8.13
C LEU A 6 6.47 -5.86 -7.40
N LYS A 7 7.74 -6.25 -7.36
CA LYS A 7 8.18 -7.43 -6.60
C LYS A 7 9.01 -7.01 -5.42
N THR A 8 8.80 -7.68 -4.31
CA THR A 8 9.64 -7.59 -3.12
C THR A 8 10.34 -8.93 -2.88
N LYS A 9 11.02 -9.08 -1.77
CA LYS A 9 11.70 -10.34 -1.44
C LYS A 9 10.75 -11.55 -1.37
N ARG A 10 9.53 -11.34 -0.85
CA ARG A 10 8.57 -12.42 -0.57
C ARG A 10 7.21 -12.22 -1.24
N LEU A 11 6.92 -11.04 -1.78
CA LEU A 11 5.59 -10.63 -2.17
C LEU A 11 5.55 -10.06 -3.58
N GLU A 12 4.38 -10.15 -4.20
CA GLU A 12 4.04 -9.42 -5.41
C GLU A 12 2.98 -8.37 -5.09
N LEU A 13 3.19 -7.15 -5.59
CA LEU A 13 2.22 -6.06 -5.48
C LEU A 13 1.62 -5.82 -6.86
N VAL A 14 0.31 -6.00 -6.98
CA VAL A 14 -0.41 -5.82 -8.24
C VAL A 14 -1.24 -4.57 -8.14
N ALA A 15 -0.94 -3.58 -8.99
CA ALA A 15 -1.66 -2.31 -8.99
C ALA A 15 -3.14 -2.52 -9.32
N GLY A 16 -4.00 -1.90 -8.55
CA GLY A 16 -5.42 -1.82 -8.82
C GLY A 16 -5.69 -0.99 -10.07
N THR A 17 -6.74 -1.35 -10.79
CA THR A 17 -7.25 -0.60 -11.94
C THR A 17 -8.65 -0.10 -11.65
N ALA A 18 -9.11 0.92 -12.36
CA ALA A 18 -10.48 1.42 -12.20
C ALA A 18 -11.53 0.30 -12.34
N ASP A 19 -11.31 -0.66 -13.24
CA ASP A 19 -12.21 -1.81 -13.41
C ASP A 19 -12.24 -2.73 -12.18
N LEU A 20 -11.09 -2.93 -11.50
CA LEU A 20 -11.02 -3.70 -10.25
C LEU A 20 -11.73 -2.99 -9.10
N PHE A 21 -11.70 -1.67 -9.08
CA PHE A 21 -12.31 -0.88 -8.02
C PHE A 21 -13.81 -0.61 -8.22
N ARG A 22 -14.34 -0.76 -9.44
CA ARG A 22 -15.78 -0.60 -9.73
C ARG A 22 -16.63 -1.80 -9.36
N VAL A 23 -16.02 -2.94 -9.12
CA VAL A 23 -16.75 -4.11 -8.63
C VAL A 23 -16.91 -4.03 -7.12
N ARG A 24 -17.84 -4.81 -6.59
CA ARG A 24 -17.98 -4.93 -5.14
C ARG A 24 -16.68 -5.47 -4.55
N ILE A 25 -16.19 -4.81 -3.50
CA ILE A 25 -14.94 -5.20 -2.83
C ILE A 25 -14.97 -6.64 -2.31
N ASP A 26 -16.16 -7.18 -2.04
CA ASP A 26 -16.38 -8.54 -1.55
C ASP A 26 -16.64 -9.57 -2.67
N ASP A 27 -16.63 -9.16 -3.95
CA ASP A 27 -16.68 -10.09 -5.09
C ASP A 27 -15.33 -10.81 -5.27
N ARG A 28 -15.09 -11.76 -4.36
CA ARG A 28 -13.83 -12.50 -4.29
C ARG A 28 -13.56 -13.34 -5.52
N GLU A 29 -14.59 -13.88 -6.16
CA GLU A 29 -14.43 -14.69 -7.36
C GLU A 29 -13.92 -13.86 -8.53
N PHE A 30 -14.50 -12.69 -8.74
CA PHE A 30 -14.04 -11.75 -9.76
C PHE A 30 -12.61 -11.30 -9.48
N LEU A 31 -12.32 -10.88 -8.24
CA LEU A 31 -10.98 -10.45 -7.85
C LEU A 31 -9.95 -11.57 -8.02
N SER A 32 -10.25 -12.81 -7.61
CA SER A 32 -9.36 -13.97 -7.79
C SER A 32 -9.02 -14.20 -9.26
N ARG A 33 -10.01 -14.21 -10.13
CA ARG A 33 -9.78 -14.38 -11.58
C ARG A 33 -8.92 -13.28 -12.18
N ARG A 34 -9.15 -12.04 -11.77
CA ARG A 34 -8.44 -10.87 -12.31
C ARG A 34 -7.01 -10.74 -11.78
N LEU A 35 -6.79 -11.14 -10.53
CA LEU A 35 -5.48 -11.08 -9.86
C LEU A 35 -4.63 -12.34 -10.09
N GLY A 36 -5.26 -13.45 -10.51
CA GLY A 36 -4.58 -14.75 -10.61
C GLY A 36 -4.11 -15.26 -9.26
N ALA A 37 -4.87 -14.99 -8.20
CA ALA A 37 -4.54 -15.36 -6.85
C ALA A 37 -5.83 -15.57 -6.02
N ARG A 38 -5.81 -16.48 -5.08
CA ARG A 38 -6.93 -16.73 -4.17
C ARG A 38 -7.20 -15.50 -3.29
N VAL A 39 -8.45 -15.07 -3.24
CA VAL A 39 -8.93 -14.03 -2.32
C VAL A 39 -9.61 -14.71 -1.13
N PRO A 40 -9.07 -14.61 0.11
CA PRO A 40 -9.62 -15.27 1.28
C PRO A 40 -11.01 -14.78 1.68
N ALA A 41 -11.71 -15.56 2.52
CA ALA A 41 -13.04 -15.21 3.01
C ALA A 41 -13.03 -13.94 3.87
N GLU A 42 -11.93 -13.67 4.53
CA GLU A 42 -11.68 -12.52 5.40
C GLU A 42 -11.39 -11.22 4.63
N TRP A 43 -11.33 -11.27 3.31
CA TRP A 43 -11.20 -10.07 2.47
C TRP A 43 -12.49 -9.23 2.53
N PRO A 44 -12.41 -7.90 2.60
CA PRO A 44 -11.24 -7.03 2.58
C PRO A 44 -10.53 -6.91 3.94
N PRO A 45 -9.26 -6.47 3.96
CA PRO A 45 -8.56 -6.18 5.21
C PRO A 45 -9.16 -4.95 5.90
N PRO A 46 -8.98 -4.80 7.22
CA PRO A 46 -9.46 -3.61 7.95
C PRO A 46 -9.07 -2.30 7.26
N LEU A 47 -9.91 -1.27 7.36
CA LEU A 47 -9.76 0.07 6.79
C LEU A 47 -9.90 0.16 5.26
N TYR A 48 -10.25 -0.93 4.59
CA TYR A 48 -10.65 -0.90 3.18
C TYR A 48 -12.11 -1.31 3.06
N ASP A 49 -12.93 -0.44 2.54
CA ASP A 49 -14.36 -0.61 2.33
C ASP A 49 -14.76 -0.27 0.89
N GLN A 50 -16.04 -0.37 0.60
CA GLN A 50 -16.59 -0.08 -0.72
C GLN A 50 -16.37 1.38 -1.11
N ASP A 51 -16.55 2.31 -0.17
CA ASP A 51 -16.40 3.75 -0.42
C ASP A 51 -14.97 4.09 -0.82
N ALA A 52 -13.97 3.47 -0.16
CA ALA A 52 -12.56 3.61 -0.53
C ALA A 52 -12.29 3.10 -1.96
N MET A 53 -12.90 1.98 -2.36
CA MET A 53 -12.76 1.45 -3.72
C MET A 53 -13.39 2.37 -4.76
N GLU A 54 -14.58 2.87 -4.50
CA GLU A 54 -15.28 3.80 -5.41
C GLU A 54 -14.50 5.12 -5.55
N TRP A 55 -13.95 5.63 -4.46
CA TRP A 55 -13.06 6.79 -4.50
C TRP A 55 -11.82 6.51 -5.38
N MET A 56 -11.18 5.35 -5.23
CA MET A 56 -10.02 5.00 -6.05
C MET A 56 -10.38 4.86 -7.53
N ALA A 57 -11.53 4.27 -7.85
CA ALA A 57 -11.99 4.17 -9.24
C ALA A 57 -12.16 5.57 -9.86
N LYS A 58 -12.86 6.45 -9.16
CA LYS A 58 -13.08 7.84 -9.59
C LYS A 58 -11.76 8.59 -9.73
N TYR A 59 -10.87 8.45 -8.75
CA TYR A 59 -9.56 9.10 -8.78
C TYR A 59 -8.74 8.71 -10.02
N LEU A 60 -8.75 7.42 -10.40
CA LEU A 60 -8.05 6.93 -11.58
C LEU A 60 -8.66 7.43 -12.89
N ASP A 61 -9.98 7.62 -12.95
CA ASP A 61 -10.64 8.20 -14.12
C ASP A 61 -10.28 9.67 -14.32
N GLU A 62 -10.18 10.41 -13.22
CA GLU A 62 -9.90 11.86 -13.24
C GLU A 62 -8.39 12.18 -13.40
N ASN A 63 -7.51 11.22 -13.08
CA ASN A 63 -6.07 11.44 -13.04
C ASN A 63 -5.31 10.45 -13.94
N ALA A 64 -5.20 10.78 -15.22
CA ALA A 64 -4.44 9.95 -16.16
C ALA A 64 -2.98 9.79 -15.70
N GLY A 65 -2.52 8.54 -15.63
CA GLY A 65 -1.16 8.20 -15.18
C GLY A 65 -1.01 7.98 -13.67
N ALA A 66 -2.07 8.17 -12.88
CA ALA A 66 -2.03 7.95 -11.42
C ALA A 66 -1.98 6.47 -11.01
N GLY A 67 -2.13 5.50 -11.94
CA GLY A 67 -2.25 4.08 -11.59
C GLY A 67 -1.11 3.51 -10.76
N ALA A 68 0.08 4.10 -10.86
CA ALA A 68 1.23 3.73 -10.04
C ALA A 68 1.24 4.39 -8.64
N TRP A 69 0.34 5.33 -8.40
CA TRP A 69 0.24 6.16 -7.20
C TRP A 69 -1.09 5.94 -6.46
N THR A 70 -1.64 4.75 -6.60
CA THR A 70 -2.86 4.31 -5.93
C THR A 70 -2.62 3.01 -5.18
N PHE A 71 -3.62 2.18 -5.10
CA PHE A 71 -3.63 0.94 -4.33
C PHE A 71 -2.97 -0.23 -5.09
N TYR A 72 -2.31 -1.10 -4.35
CA TYR A 72 -1.80 -2.39 -4.80
C TYR A 72 -2.37 -3.51 -3.92
N PHE A 73 -2.83 -4.57 -4.55
CA PHE A 73 -3.12 -5.83 -3.89
C PHE A 73 -1.80 -6.51 -3.53
N ILE A 74 -1.67 -6.95 -2.29
CA ILE A 74 -0.49 -7.69 -1.82
C ILE A 74 -0.75 -9.17 -2.01
N ILE A 75 0.06 -9.82 -2.84
CA ILE A 75 -0.05 -11.25 -3.11
C ILE A 75 1.15 -11.96 -2.52
N LEU A 76 0.89 -12.95 -1.67
CA LEU A 76 1.87 -13.95 -1.24
C LEU A 76 1.91 -15.04 -2.32
N PRO A 77 3.03 -15.22 -3.02
CA PRO A 77 3.15 -16.23 -4.06
C PRO A 77 2.87 -17.64 -3.55
N ALA A 78 2.39 -18.50 -4.43
CA ALA A 78 2.15 -19.91 -4.14
C ALA A 78 3.43 -20.59 -3.63
N ARG A 79 3.28 -21.42 -2.60
CA ARG A 79 4.34 -22.31 -2.12
C ARG A 79 4.33 -23.61 -2.92
N ALA A 80 5.37 -24.39 -2.77
CA ALA A 80 5.43 -25.72 -3.38
C ALA A 80 4.22 -26.56 -2.97
N GLY A 81 3.43 -27.02 -3.94
CA GLY A 81 2.21 -27.78 -3.74
C GLY A 81 0.92 -26.96 -3.70
N GLU A 82 0.97 -25.63 -3.71
CA GLU A 82 -0.18 -24.76 -3.85
C GLU A 82 -0.44 -24.42 -5.33
N ALA A 83 -1.71 -24.34 -5.72
CA ALA A 83 -2.08 -24.06 -7.12
C ALA A 83 -1.89 -22.58 -7.49
N GLU A 84 -2.06 -21.68 -6.53
CA GLU A 84 -2.04 -20.22 -6.75
C GLU A 84 -1.59 -19.47 -5.49
N GLY A 85 -1.15 -18.22 -5.68
CA GLY A 85 -0.83 -17.31 -4.58
C GLY A 85 -2.09 -16.86 -3.83
N THR A 86 -1.89 -16.10 -2.77
CA THR A 86 -2.98 -15.62 -1.91
C THR A 86 -2.91 -14.12 -1.74
N VAL A 87 -4.03 -13.41 -1.91
CA VAL A 87 -4.16 -11.99 -1.56
C VAL A 87 -4.18 -11.85 -0.05
N ILE A 88 -3.22 -11.14 0.52
CA ILE A 88 -3.00 -11.07 1.98
C ILE A 88 -3.23 -9.68 2.57
N GLY A 89 -3.52 -8.68 1.74
CA GLY A 89 -3.72 -7.31 2.17
C GLY A 89 -3.67 -6.31 1.03
N GLY A 90 -3.63 -5.05 1.39
CA GLY A 90 -3.50 -3.93 0.49
C GLY A 90 -2.46 -2.91 0.98
N VAL A 91 -1.83 -2.22 0.04
CA VAL A 91 -0.87 -1.16 0.28
C VAL A 91 -0.97 -0.14 -0.84
N GLY A 92 -0.74 1.13 -0.58
CA GLY A 92 -0.80 2.10 -1.67
C GLY A 92 -0.41 3.51 -1.26
N TYR A 93 -0.53 4.39 -2.24
CA TYR A 93 -0.43 5.82 -2.06
C TYR A 93 -1.84 6.44 -2.05
N LYS A 94 -2.01 7.54 -1.35
CA LYS A 94 -3.24 8.34 -1.39
C LYS A 94 -3.21 9.37 -2.54
N GLY A 95 -2.72 8.95 -3.72
CA GLY A 95 -2.66 9.74 -4.93
C GLY A 95 -1.25 10.17 -5.34
N LEU A 96 -1.20 11.03 -6.36
CA LEU A 96 0.04 11.62 -6.91
C LEU A 96 0.78 12.46 -5.88
N PRO A 97 2.11 12.63 -6.00
CA PRO A 97 2.86 13.58 -5.19
C PRO A 97 2.26 14.97 -5.24
N GLY A 98 2.05 15.58 -4.09
CA GLY A 98 1.57 16.94 -3.96
C GLY A 98 2.54 17.99 -4.54
N ALA A 99 2.08 19.24 -4.65
CA ALA A 99 2.92 20.35 -5.14
C ALA A 99 4.15 20.60 -4.24
N ASP A 100 4.08 20.22 -2.97
CA ASP A 100 5.17 20.29 -1.98
C ASP A 100 6.08 19.04 -2.00
N GLY A 101 5.85 18.13 -2.94
CA GLY A 101 6.61 16.88 -3.07
C GLY A 101 6.28 15.81 -2.01
N ALA A 102 5.24 15.99 -1.21
CA ALA A 102 4.81 14.97 -0.26
C ALA A 102 3.97 13.90 -0.96
N VAL A 103 4.12 12.65 -0.53
CA VAL A 103 3.23 11.53 -0.88
C VAL A 103 2.87 10.75 0.37
N GLU A 104 1.61 10.36 0.50
CA GLU A 104 1.14 9.60 1.64
C GLU A 104 0.96 8.13 1.29
N ILE A 105 1.43 7.23 2.18
CA ILE A 105 1.25 5.79 2.06
C ILE A 105 0.30 5.25 3.13
N GLY A 106 -0.43 4.18 2.76
CA GLY A 106 -1.26 3.41 3.69
C GLY A 106 -1.15 1.91 3.40
N TYR A 107 -1.38 1.08 4.40
CA TYR A 107 -1.34 -0.37 4.29
C TYR A 107 -2.29 -1.03 5.28
N SER A 108 -2.83 -2.18 4.90
CA SER A 108 -3.58 -3.04 5.80
C SER A 108 -3.38 -4.51 5.41
N MET A 109 -3.28 -5.38 6.42
CA MET A 109 -3.06 -6.81 6.25
C MET A 109 -4.24 -7.58 6.84
N LEU A 110 -4.64 -8.65 6.17
CA LEU A 110 -5.56 -9.61 6.74
C LEU A 110 -5.01 -10.16 8.06
N PRO A 111 -5.84 -10.37 9.09
CA PRO A 111 -5.40 -10.72 10.44
C PRO A 111 -4.42 -11.89 10.52
N GLU A 112 -4.66 -12.96 9.76
CA GLU A 112 -3.82 -14.16 9.75
C GLU A 112 -2.41 -13.94 9.19
N PHE A 113 -2.21 -12.88 8.38
CA PHE A 113 -0.91 -12.53 7.77
C PHE A 113 -0.17 -11.42 8.52
N GLN A 114 -0.74 -10.92 9.62
CA GLN A 114 -0.08 -9.94 10.46
C GLN A 114 1.11 -10.56 11.21
N ARG A 115 1.99 -9.71 11.78
CA ARG A 115 3.19 -10.09 12.55
C ARG A 115 4.25 -10.90 11.80
N SER A 116 4.11 -11.07 10.48
CA SER A 116 5.05 -11.79 9.61
C SER A 116 6.07 -10.87 8.92
N GLY A 117 6.02 -9.56 9.22
CA GLY A 117 6.89 -8.55 8.63
C GLY A 117 6.48 -8.11 7.22
N TYR A 118 5.36 -8.59 6.69
CA TYR A 118 4.89 -8.25 5.35
C TYR A 118 4.58 -6.76 5.20
N ALA A 119 3.89 -6.15 6.17
CA ALA A 119 3.60 -4.71 6.12
C ALA A 119 4.89 -3.86 6.08
N THR A 120 5.92 -4.23 6.84
CA THR A 120 7.23 -3.57 6.82
C THR A 120 7.88 -3.68 5.44
N GLU A 121 7.84 -4.87 4.83
CA GLU A 121 8.43 -5.13 3.53
C GLU A 121 7.76 -4.32 2.41
N VAL A 122 6.42 -4.29 2.38
CA VAL A 122 5.68 -3.54 1.35
C VAL A 122 5.77 -2.03 1.54
N ALA A 123 5.74 -1.54 2.78
CA ALA A 123 5.96 -0.12 3.07
C ALA A 123 7.34 0.33 2.58
N GLY A 124 8.39 -0.46 2.84
CA GLY A 124 9.73 -0.19 2.32
C GLY A 124 9.80 -0.19 0.79
N ALA A 125 9.04 -1.09 0.13
CA ALA A 125 8.98 -1.10 -1.33
C ALA A 125 8.31 0.17 -1.90
N LEU A 126 7.24 0.66 -1.25
CA LEU A 126 6.62 1.93 -1.64
C LEU A 126 7.54 3.13 -1.38
N VAL A 127 8.25 3.15 -0.27
CA VAL A 127 9.25 4.20 0.04
C VAL A 127 10.31 4.29 -1.08
N ARG A 128 10.93 3.15 -1.44
CA ARG A 128 11.91 3.10 -2.54
C ARG A 128 11.33 3.61 -3.85
N ARG A 129 10.12 3.15 -4.19
CA ARG A 129 9.44 3.59 -5.40
C ARG A 129 9.12 5.09 -5.36
N ALA A 130 8.67 5.61 -4.22
CA ALA A 130 8.37 7.03 -4.07
C ALA A 130 9.62 7.89 -4.31
N PHE A 131 10.74 7.54 -3.70
CA PHE A 131 11.98 8.29 -3.85
C PHE A 131 12.71 8.05 -5.20
N ALA A 132 12.30 7.06 -5.99
CA ALA A 132 12.72 6.96 -7.39
C ALA A 132 12.12 8.08 -8.26
N GLU A 133 11.03 8.74 -7.83
CA GLU A 133 10.50 9.95 -8.47
C GLU A 133 11.22 11.19 -7.89
N PRO A 134 11.99 11.93 -8.72
CA PRO A 134 12.80 13.06 -8.23
C PRO A 134 12.01 14.17 -7.53
N ARG A 135 10.72 14.34 -7.89
CA ARG A 135 9.86 15.36 -7.29
C ARG A 135 9.40 15.03 -5.86
N VAL A 136 9.52 13.78 -5.45
CA VAL A 136 9.13 13.39 -4.10
C VAL A 136 10.22 13.84 -3.12
N THR A 137 9.86 14.72 -2.20
CA THR A 137 10.74 15.25 -1.16
C THR A 137 10.57 14.52 0.16
N ARG A 138 9.38 13.98 0.42
CA ARG A 138 9.07 13.20 1.63
C ARG A 138 7.94 12.22 1.42
N VAL A 139 7.98 11.13 2.16
CA VAL A 139 6.88 10.17 2.29
C VAL A 139 6.26 10.33 3.68
N ILE A 140 4.94 10.44 3.74
CA ILE A 140 4.20 10.53 4.99
C ILE A 140 3.29 9.32 5.17
N ALA A 141 2.94 9.02 6.41
CA ALA A 141 1.94 8.02 6.76
C ALA A 141 1.24 8.45 8.05
N GLU A 142 -0.05 8.17 8.11
CA GLU A 142 -0.88 8.49 9.27
C GLU A 142 -1.41 7.21 9.93
N THR A 143 -1.53 7.26 11.25
CA THR A 143 -2.03 6.14 12.06
C THR A 143 -2.60 6.64 13.37
N TYR A 144 -3.30 5.78 14.11
CA TYR A 144 -3.76 6.09 15.45
C TYR A 144 -2.68 5.78 16.50
N PRO A 145 -2.56 6.56 17.59
CA PRO A 145 -1.56 6.35 18.64
C PRO A 145 -1.62 4.97 19.30
N GLU A 146 -2.81 4.37 19.34
CA GLU A 146 -3.04 3.02 19.88
C GLU A 146 -2.62 1.89 18.94
N LEU A 147 -2.48 2.15 17.64
CA LEU A 147 -2.08 1.14 16.64
C LEU A 147 -0.56 0.88 16.66
N ARG A 148 -0.06 0.40 17.79
CA ARG A 148 1.36 0.09 17.98
C ARG A 148 2.00 -0.77 16.88
N PRO A 149 1.30 -1.78 16.30
CA PRO A 149 1.86 -2.52 15.16
C PRO A 149 2.15 -1.64 13.95
N SER A 150 1.26 -0.68 13.62
CA SER A 150 1.44 0.25 12.52
C SER A 150 2.62 1.19 12.79
N ILE A 151 2.71 1.77 13.99
CA ILE A 151 3.84 2.60 14.41
C ILE A 151 5.17 1.86 14.22
N ARG A 152 5.27 0.59 14.65
CA ARG A 152 6.47 -0.22 14.48
C ARG A 152 6.85 -0.47 13.02
N VAL A 153 5.87 -0.58 12.12
CA VAL A 153 6.14 -0.69 10.68
C VAL A 153 6.80 0.58 10.16
N LEU A 154 6.29 1.74 10.57
CA LEU A 154 6.83 3.05 10.19
C LEU A 154 8.25 3.25 10.74
N GLU A 155 8.46 3.02 12.04
CA GLU A 155 9.76 3.12 12.68
C GLU A 155 10.82 2.21 12.03
N LYS A 156 10.45 0.97 11.68
CA LYS A 156 11.34 0.04 10.97
C LYS A 156 11.69 0.47 9.55
N ASN A 157 10.91 1.37 8.96
CA ASN A 157 11.18 1.99 7.68
C ASN A 157 11.76 3.42 7.85
N ASN A 158 12.33 3.73 9.02
CA ASN A 158 12.98 4.99 9.36
C ASN A 158 12.07 6.22 9.36
N PHE A 159 10.74 6.04 9.39
CA PHE A 159 9.83 7.16 9.59
C PHE A 159 9.95 7.70 11.01
N ARG A 160 9.79 9.01 11.15
CA ARG A 160 9.79 9.70 12.46
C ARG A 160 8.44 10.35 12.70
N PHE A 161 8.03 10.38 13.96
CA PHE A 161 6.85 11.12 14.39
C PHE A 161 7.07 12.62 14.15
N VAL A 162 6.08 13.28 13.53
CA VAL A 162 6.16 14.70 13.15
C VAL A 162 4.99 15.53 13.68
N GLY A 163 4.08 14.93 14.46
CA GLY A 163 2.96 15.66 15.07
C GLY A 163 1.60 15.06 14.76
N ASP A 164 0.55 15.91 14.83
CA ASP A 164 -0.81 15.53 14.56
C ASP A 164 -1.02 15.28 13.06
N GLY A 165 -1.95 14.36 12.75
CA GLY A 165 -2.36 14.02 11.38
C GLY A 165 -3.40 14.96 10.82
N SER A 166 -4.03 14.54 9.71
CA SER A 166 -5.07 15.31 9.01
C SER A 166 -6.44 15.24 9.68
N GLU A 167 -6.66 14.27 10.55
CA GLU A 167 -7.93 14.06 11.27
C GLU A 167 -7.69 14.05 12.78
N GLU A 168 -8.78 14.26 13.54
CA GLU A 168 -8.75 14.20 15.00
C GLU A 168 -8.24 12.83 15.48
N ARG A 169 -7.35 12.84 16.49
CA ARG A 169 -6.72 11.64 17.08
C ARG A 169 -5.77 10.87 16.16
N VAL A 170 -5.55 11.32 14.94
CA VAL A 170 -4.56 10.72 14.04
C VAL A 170 -3.19 11.38 14.24
N ILE A 171 -2.14 10.57 14.22
CA ILE A 171 -0.75 11.04 14.31
C ILE A 171 -0.03 10.80 13.00
N ARG A 172 0.89 11.69 12.66
CA ARG A 172 1.66 11.66 11.41
C ARG A 172 3.10 11.28 11.65
N TYR A 173 3.58 10.43 10.78
CA TYR A 173 4.97 10.05 10.61
C TYR A 173 5.46 10.50 9.23
N ALA A 174 6.73 10.83 9.12
CA ALA A 174 7.36 11.22 7.86
C ALA A 174 8.76 10.64 7.74
N LEU A 175 9.19 10.47 6.50
CA LEU A 175 10.56 10.17 6.10
C LEU A 175 10.92 11.13 4.95
N THR A 176 11.92 11.96 5.14
CA THR A 176 12.41 12.87 4.10
C THR A 176 13.38 12.15 3.16
N ARG A 177 13.56 12.71 1.96
CA ARG A 177 14.56 12.21 1.01
C ARG A 177 15.96 12.21 1.62
N GLU A 178 16.35 13.28 2.29
CA GLU A 178 17.66 13.41 2.93
C GLU A 178 17.90 12.28 3.96
N GLU A 179 16.91 12.00 4.82
CA GLU A 179 16.99 10.92 5.81
C GLU A 179 17.06 9.54 5.14
N TYR A 180 16.31 9.34 4.04
CA TYR A 180 16.32 8.09 3.27
C TYR A 180 17.70 7.84 2.64
N GLU A 181 18.25 8.83 1.94
CA GLU A 181 19.57 8.73 1.31
C GLU A 181 20.69 8.59 2.34
N GLY A 182 20.59 9.29 3.47
CA GLY A 182 21.54 9.19 4.58
C GLY A 182 21.50 7.86 5.35
N SER A 183 20.40 7.10 5.24
CA SER A 183 20.28 5.80 5.93
C SER A 183 21.01 4.64 5.24
N GLY A 184 21.63 4.86 4.07
CA GLY A 184 22.31 3.82 3.29
C GLY A 184 21.35 2.75 2.74
N ALA A 185 20.05 3.03 2.68
CA ALA A 185 19.09 2.16 2.04
C ALA A 185 19.42 2.09 0.54
N GLU A 186 19.95 0.93 0.11
CA GLU A 186 20.29 0.70 -1.30
C GLU A 186 19.09 0.95 -2.22
N VAL A 187 19.34 1.72 -3.25
CA VAL A 187 18.42 2.02 -4.37
C VAL A 187 18.09 0.74 -5.13
#